data_861587ab180a898da95414fa44526c8c
#
_entry.id   861587ab180a898da95414fa44526c8c
#
_cell.length_a   1.000
_cell.length_b   1.000
_cell.length_c   1.000
_cell.angle_alpha   90.00
_cell.angle_beta   90.00
_cell.angle_gamma   90.00
#
_symmetry.space_group_name_H-M   'P 1'
#
loop_
_entity.id
_entity.type
_entity.pdbx_description
1 polymer ?
#
loop_
_entity_poly.entity_id
_entity_poly.type
_entity_poly.pdbx_seq_one_letter_code
_entity_poly.pdbx_strand_id
1 'polypeptide(L)'
;KTYDFWNEKCIIEFKKRTCNHDTFPDFILQKDKYDMNMELAKKHKISFYYQNKFANGKIWEWDITDMVERNDLPRLINKEMNRYTYVDNPNKIVKQVYMLRLDQGYEI
;
A
#
# COMPACT_ATOMS: atom_id res chain seq x y z
N LYS A 1 10.58 -2.37 -11.18
CA LYS A 1 9.52 -3.38 -10.94
C LYS A 1 8.45 -2.76 -10.07
N THR A 2 7.20 -2.96 -10.45
CA THR A 2 6.06 -2.28 -9.84
C THR A 2 5.32 -3.13 -8.81
N TYR A 3 5.70 -4.38 -8.67
CA TYR A 3 5.09 -5.34 -7.75
C TYR A 3 6.18 -6.22 -7.16
N ASP A 4 5.88 -6.85 -6.01
CA ASP A 4 6.79 -7.82 -5.39
C ASP A 4 6.45 -9.25 -5.75
N PHE A 5 5.19 -9.52 -6.04
CA PHE A 5 4.73 -10.85 -6.42
C PHE A 5 3.59 -10.74 -7.42
N TRP A 6 3.63 -11.55 -8.47
CA TRP A 6 2.58 -11.61 -9.48
C TRP A 6 2.43 -13.05 -9.96
N ASN A 7 1.18 -13.51 -10.02
CA ASN A 7 0.80 -14.74 -10.69
C ASN A 7 -0.52 -14.51 -11.45
N GLU A 8 -1.10 -15.59 -11.97
CA GLU A 8 -2.34 -15.50 -12.75
C GLU A 8 -3.58 -15.13 -11.92
N LYS A 9 -3.46 -15.09 -10.59
CA LYS A 9 -4.58 -14.81 -9.68
C LYS A 9 -4.50 -13.44 -9.01
N CYS A 10 -3.30 -12.94 -8.75
CA CYS A 10 -3.15 -11.70 -8.02
C CYS A 10 -1.80 -11.04 -8.22
N ILE A 11 -1.75 -9.76 -7.85
CA ILE A 11 -0.54 -8.97 -7.72
C ILE A 11 -0.42 -8.57 -6.26
N ILE A 12 0.76 -8.68 -5.68
CA ILE A 12 1.02 -8.28 -4.29
C ILE A 12 2.16 -7.26 -4.26
N GLU A 13 1.89 -6.12 -3.64
CA GLU A 13 2.91 -5.13 -3.27
C GLU A 13 3.15 -5.31 -1.77
N PHE A 14 4.38 -5.58 -1.38
CA PHE A 14 4.74 -5.87 0.00
C PHE A 14 5.59 -4.74 0.57
N LYS A 15 5.26 -4.31 1.79
CA LYS A 15 6.01 -3.25 2.50
C LYS A 15 6.35 -3.71 3.90
N LYS A 16 7.63 -3.66 4.26
CA LYS A 16 8.07 -3.95 5.62
C LYS A 16 8.06 -2.65 6.42
N ARG A 17 7.37 -2.64 7.56
CA ARG A 17 7.27 -1.49 8.44
C ARG A 17 8.17 -1.66 9.65
N THR A 18 8.69 -0.54 10.17
CA THR A 18 9.53 -0.53 11.37
C THR A 18 8.72 -0.29 12.65
N CYS A 19 7.42 -0.07 12.53
CA CYS A 19 6.49 0.13 13.64
C CYS A 19 5.59 -1.08 13.84
N ASN A 20 4.84 -1.10 14.95
CA ASN A 20 3.80 -2.10 15.19
C ASN A 20 2.51 -1.68 14.48
N HIS A 21 1.61 -2.66 14.29
CA HIS A 21 0.35 -2.42 13.56
C HIS A 21 -0.54 -1.37 14.23
N ASP A 22 -0.45 -1.21 15.54
CA ASP A 22 -1.28 -0.29 16.32
C ASP A 22 -0.58 1.04 16.64
N THR A 23 0.61 1.28 16.09
CA THR A 23 1.37 2.52 16.35
C THR A 23 0.72 3.73 15.70
N PHE A 24 0.17 3.57 14.49
CA PHE A 24 -0.48 4.64 13.73
C PHE A 24 -1.89 4.22 13.33
N PRO A 25 -2.81 5.20 13.13
CA PRO A 25 -4.20 4.88 12.75
C PRO A 25 -4.32 4.43 11.29
N ASP A 26 -3.33 4.75 10.45
CA ASP A 26 -3.38 4.44 9.02
C ASP A 26 -1.98 4.24 8.45
N PHE A 27 -1.93 3.71 7.23
CA PHE A 27 -0.69 3.36 6.56
C PHE A 27 -0.71 3.79 5.11
N ILE A 28 0.46 4.20 4.62
CA ILE A 28 0.61 4.83 3.31
C ILE A 28 0.65 3.78 2.20
N LEU A 29 -0.18 3.98 1.18
CA LEU A 29 -0.02 3.39 -0.14
C LEU A 29 0.22 4.51 -1.13
N GLN A 30 1.40 4.58 -1.74
CA GLN A 30 1.74 5.64 -2.69
C GLN A 30 0.90 5.50 -3.96
N LYS A 31 0.45 6.65 -4.50
CA LYS A 31 -0.41 6.68 -5.68
C LYS A 31 0.26 6.02 -6.89
N ASP A 32 1.56 6.23 -7.09
CA ASP A 32 2.27 5.63 -8.22
C ASP A 32 2.25 4.10 -8.16
N LYS A 33 2.43 3.53 -6.96
CA LYS A 33 2.33 2.08 -6.76
C LYS A 33 0.91 1.58 -7.00
N TYR A 34 -0.09 2.33 -6.50
CA TYR A 34 -1.49 2.01 -6.75
C TYR A 34 -1.81 2.03 -8.25
N ASP A 35 -1.45 3.11 -8.93
CA ASP A 35 -1.78 3.29 -10.35
C ASP A 35 -1.21 2.16 -11.21
N MET A 36 0.08 1.84 -11.01
CA MET A 36 0.76 0.84 -11.82
C MET A 36 0.24 -0.56 -11.56
N ASN A 37 0.00 -0.90 -10.30
CA ASN A 37 -0.48 -2.24 -9.95
C ASN A 37 -1.95 -2.43 -10.33
N MET A 38 -2.78 -1.39 -10.18
CA MET A 38 -4.18 -1.45 -10.60
C MET A 38 -4.32 -1.55 -12.11
N GLU A 39 -3.45 -0.87 -12.86
CA GLU A 39 -3.44 -0.98 -14.32
C GLU A 39 -3.17 -2.43 -14.75
N LEU A 40 -2.16 -3.06 -14.16
CA LEU A 40 -1.83 -4.46 -14.42
C LEU A 40 -2.97 -5.38 -13.99
N ALA A 41 -3.54 -5.14 -12.83
CA ALA A 41 -4.63 -5.96 -12.30
C ALA A 41 -5.85 -5.93 -13.24
N LYS A 42 -6.22 -4.75 -13.73
CA LYS A 42 -7.33 -4.59 -14.66
C LYS A 42 -7.03 -5.26 -16.00
N LYS A 43 -5.82 -5.09 -16.51
CA LYS A 43 -5.39 -5.67 -17.78
C LYS A 43 -5.49 -7.19 -17.76
N HIS A 44 -5.09 -7.82 -16.66
CA HIS A 44 -5.05 -9.27 -16.52
C HIS A 44 -6.28 -9.85 -15.81
N LYS A 45 -7.23 -8.99 -15.39
CA LYS A 45 -8.45 -9.39 -14.67
C LYS A 45 -8.15 -10.17 -13.40
N ILE A 46 -7.19 -9.66 -12.63
CA ILE A 46 -6.75 -10.23 -11.35
C ILE A 46 -6.85 -9.17 -10.24
N SER A 47 -6.69 -9.60 -8.99
CA SER A 47 -6.78 -8.70 -7.84
C SER A 47 -5.42 -8.13 -7.45
N PHE A 48 -5.43 -6.91 -6.92
CA PHE A 48 -4.25 -6.27 -6.34
C PHE A 48 -4.40 -6.23 -4.83
N TYR A 49 -3.42 -6.85 -4.13
CA TYR A 49 -3.32 -6.85 -2.67
C TYR A 49 -2.11 -6.03 -2.24
N TYR A 50 -2.29 -5.25 -1.19
CA TYR A 50 -1.20 -4.53 -0.54
C TYR A 50 -0.99 -5.13 0.84
N GLN A 51 0.25 -5.53 1.16
CA GLN A 51 0.58 -6.18 2.42
C GLN A 51 1.63 -5.37 3.17
N ASN A 52 1.45 -5.21 4.48
CA ASN A 52 2.44 -4.63 5.37
C ASN A 52 2.81 -5.65 6.45
N LYS A 53 4.11 -5.90 6.60
CA LYS A 53 4.63 -6.68 7.73
C LYS A 53 5.16 -5.73 8.77
N PHE A 54 4.67 -5.86 9.99
CA PHE A 54 4.98 -4.97 11.09
C PHE A 54 6.11 -5.51 11.96
N ALA A 55 6.70 -4.62 12.80
CA ALA A 55 7.83 -4.98 13.66
C ALA A 55 7.49 -6.12 14.64
N ASN A 56 6.22 -6.21 15.06
CA ASN A 56 5.77 -7.27 15.96
C ASN A 56 5.46 -8.59 15.24
N GLY A 57 5.76 -8.71 13.95
CA GLY A 57 5.58 -9.92 13.17
C GLY A 57 4.21 -10.08 12.51
N LYS A 58 3.25 -9.23 12.85
CA LYS A 58 1.92 -9.28 12.23
C LYS A 58 1.99 -8.83 10.78
N ILE A 59 1.19 -9.47 9.91
CA ILE A 59 1.06 -9.09 8.50
C ILE A 59 -0.39 -8.70 8.26
N TRP A 60 -0.57 -7.51 7.69
CA TRP A 60 -1.88 -6.96 7.34
C TRP A 60 -2.03 -6.88 5.84
N GLU A 61 -3.20 -7.26 5.34
CA GLU A 61 -3.48 -7.24 3.90
C GLU A 61 -4.69 -6.37 3.61
N TRP A 62 -4.57 -5.57 2.56
CA TRP A 62 -5.68 -4.80 2.00
C TRP A 62 -5.95 -5.33 0.59
N ASP A 63 -7.19 -5.76 0.34
CA ASP A 63 -7.66 -6.10 -1.00
C ASP A 63 -8.05 -4.82 -1.71
N ILE A 64 -7.10 -4.24 -2.43
CA ILE A 64 -7.28 -2.92 -3.04
C ILE A 64 -8.35 -2.97 -4.13
N THR A 65 -8.38 -4.03 -4.94
CA THR A 65 -9.39 -4.20 -5.98
C THR A 65 -10.80 -4.19 -5.39
N ASP A 66 -11.00 -4.94 -4.30
CA ASP A 66 -12.29 -4.98 -3.61
C ASP A 66 -12.65 -3.62 -3.00
N MET A 67 -11.67 -2.93 -2.40
CA MET A 67 -11.91 -1.60 -1.83
C MET A 67 -12.39 -0.61 -2.89
N VAL A 68 -11.81 -0.67 -4.09
CA VAL A 68 -12.24 0.19 -5.21
C VAL A 68 -13.67 -0.18 -5.63
N GLU A 69 -13.97 -1.46 -5.75
CA GLU A 69 -15.31 -1.94 -6.14
C GLU A 69 -16.37 -1.54 -5.12
N ARG A 70 -16.03 -1.57 -3.83
CA ARG A 70 -16.91 -1.15 -2.73
C ARG A 70 -16.98 0.36 -2.55
N ASN A 71 -16.22 1.12 -3.34
CA ASN A 71 -16.08 2.57 -3.19
C ASN A 71 -15.57 2.96 -1.79
N ASP A 72 -14.62 2.18 -1.29
CA ASP A 72 -14.06 2.32 0.06
C ASP A 72 -12.59 2.73 0.05
N LEU A 73 -12.04 3.09 -1.10
CA LEU A 73 -10.67 3.58 -1.19
C LEU A 73 -10.57 4.95 -0.54
N PRO A 74 -9.61 5.17 0.40
CA PRO A 74 -9.48 6.47 1.05
C PRO A 74 -9.19 7.59 0.08
N ARG A 75 -9.44 8.83 0.53
CA ARG A 75 -9.14 10.02 -0.26
C ARG A 75 -7.63 10.10 -0.53
N LEU A 76 -7.30 10.51 -1.74
CA LEU A 76 -5.93 10.83 -2.12
C LEU A 76 -5.51 12.11 -1.42
N ILE A 77 -4.37 12.11 -0.75
CA ILE A 77 -3.82 13.29 -0.08
C ILE A 77 -2.37 13.51 -0.50
N ASN A 78 -1.90 14.75 -0.32
CA ASN A 78 -0.51 15.08 -0.51
C ASN A 78 0.23 14.90 0.81
N LYS A 79 1.38 14.25 0.76
CA LYS A 79 2.19 14.03 1.96
C LYS A 79 3.66 14.28 1.65
N GLU A 80 4.32 15.03 2.54
CA GLU A 80 5.76 15.22 2.46
C GLU A 80 6.47 13.94 2.89
N MET A 81 7.38 13.46 2.05
CA MET A 81 8.10 12.21 2.28
C MET A 81 9.56 12.40 1.89
N ASN A 82 10.43 11.57 2.45
CA ASN A 82 11.81 11.50 2.00
C ASN A 82 11.86 11.00 0.57
N ARG A 83 12.73 11.60 -0.23
CA ARG A 83 12.92 11.17 -1.63
C ARG A 83 13.39 9.72 -1.69
N TYR A 84 14.23 9.34 -0.73
CA TYR A 84 14.73 7.97 -0.61
C TYR A 84 14.28 7.39 0.71
N THR A 85 14.42 6.08 0.87
CA THR A 85 14.03 5.36 2.08
C THR A 85 14.91 5.68 3.29
N TYR A 86 16.00 6.41 3.12
CA TYR A 86 16.92 6.77 4.20
C TYR A 86 16.33 7.88 5.06
N VAL A 87 16.29 7.65 6.36
CA VAL A 87 15.61 8.53 7.32
C VAL A 87 16.26 9.92 7.40
N ASP A 88 17.57 9.99 7.25
CA ASP A 88 18.33 11.24 7.40
C ASP A 88 18.53 11.98 6.06
N ASN A 89 17.85 11.58 5.01
CA ASN A 89 17.94 12.25 3.72
C ASN A 89 17.27 13.63 3.81
N PRO A 90 18.01 14.73 3.55
CA PRO A 90 17.44 16.09 3.63
C PRO A 90 16.50 16.43 2.47
N ASN A 91 16.52 15.66 1.38
CA ASN A 91 15.73 15.94 0.19
C ASN A 91 14.35 15.34 0.32
N LYS A 92 13.40 16.14 0.80
CA LYS A 92 11.99 15.72 0.91
C LYS A 92 11.22 16.13 -0.33
N ILE A 93 10.26 15.30 -0.72
CA ILE A 93 9.35 15.58 -1.83
C ILE A 93 7.92 15.36 -1.36
N VAL A 94 6.98 16.02 -2.04
CA VAL A 94 5.54 15.81 -1.80
C VAL A 94 5.05 14.73 -2.75
N LYS A 95 4.44 13.69 -2.19
CA LYS A 95 3.83 12.61 -2.96
C LYS A 95 2.35 12.51 -2.64
N GLN A 96 1.58 12.07 -3.63
CA GLN A 96 0.18 11.73 -3.41
C GLN A 96 0.10 10.30 -2.88
N VAL A 97 -0.70 10.12 -1.83
CA VAL A 97 -0.82 8.84 -1.14
C VAL A 97 -2.26 8.57 -0.72
N TYR A 98 -2.58 7.29 -0.58
CA TYR A 98 -3.80 6.81 0.08
C TYR A 98 -3.43 6.38 1.50
N MET A 99 -4.24 6.79 2.48
CA MET A 99 -4.00 6.45 3.89
C MET A 99 -4.96 5.31 4.28
N LEU A 100 -4.46 4.09 4.23
CA LEU A 100 -5.26 2.89 4.49
C LEU A 100 -5.42 2.66 5.99
N ARG A 101 -6.65 2.42 6.46
CA ARG A 101 -6.91 2.10 7.85
C ARG A 101 -6.88 0.59 8.07
N LEU A 102 -6.54 0.18 9.28
CA LEU A 102 -6.54 -1.24 9.65
C LEU A 102 -7.91 -1.89 9.45
N ASP A 103 -9.00 -1.15 9.75
CA ASP A 103 -10.35 -1.70 9.61
C ASP A 103 -10.78 -1.92 8.16
N GLN A 104 -10.01 -1.43 7.20
CA GLN A 104 -10.25 -1.66 5.77
C GLN A 104 -9.53 -2.89 5.25
N GLY A 105 -8.65 -3.47 6.04
CA GLY A 105 -7.92 -4.68 5.73
C GLY A 105 -8.12 -5.76 6.77
N TYR A 106 -7.24 -6.74 6.79
CA TYR A 106 -7.32 -7.86 7.73
C TYR A 106 -5.93 -8.44 7.97
N GLU A 107 -5.79 -9.07 9.12
CA GLU A 107 -4.54 -9.78 9.47
C GLU A 107 -4.52 -11.15 8.79
N ILE A 108 -3.37 -11.51 8.23
CA ILE A 108 -3.17 -12.82 7.59
C ILE A 108 -2.11 -13.64 8.31
#